data_f7fa68b87a8f697be31761506a51a5a8
#
_entry.id   f7fa68b87a8f697be31761506a51a5a8
#
_cell.length_a   1.000
_cell.length_b   1.000
_cell.length_c   1.000
_cell.angle_alpha   90.00
_cell.angle_beta   90.00
_cell.angle_gamma   90.00
#
_symmetry.space_group_name_H-M   'P 1'
#
loop_
_entity.id
_entity.type
_entity.pdbx_description
1 polymer ?
#
loop_
_entity_poly.entity_id
_entity_poly.type
_entity_poly.pdbx_seq_one_letter_code
_entity_poly.pdbx_strand_id
1 'polypeptide(L)'
;MPDAAPAARSGMQPRRHGAEGKGVGQTMLEQRFQAVYTKFKLHFYQEVFSRFQNREASLTTVETFAMETILALGTPTVNEFASFMRISSPNAAYKINSLIRKGYIEKIKSEHDKREYHLRPTQKYMHYYNISNDYVRAVMERIQKRFSPADCEKMEEMLAVIDQELMPEIHLPSAGAP
;
A
#
# COMPACT_ATOMS: atom_id res chain seq x y z
N MET A 1 5.71 -43.65 -71.97
CA MET A 1 4.34 -43.96 -71.70
C MET A 1 4.27 -45.02 -70.63
N PRO A 2 3.48 -44.86 -69.53
CA PRO A 2 2.57 -43.85 -69.09
C PRO A 2 2.89 -43.33 -67.68
N ASP A 3 2.58 -42.14 -67.42
CA ASP A 3 1.42 -41.58 -66.68
C ASP A 3 1.41 -41.86 -65.17
N ALA A 4 1.84 -40.85 -64.39
CA ALA A 4 1.72 -40.85 -62.94
C ALA A 4 0.80 -39.67 -62.52
N ALA A 5 -0.34 -39.98 -61.99
CA ALA A 5 -1.31 -39.01 -61.42
C ALA A 5 -0.77 -38.37 -60.14
N PRO A 6 -1.11 -37.09 -59.87
CA PRO A 6 -0.63 -36.40 -58.67
C PRO A 6 -1.53 -36.64 -57.45
N ALA A 7 -0.90 -36.86 -56.33
CA ALA A 7 -1.51 -37.02 -55.00
C ALA A 7 -2.14 -35.71 -54.50
N ALA A 8 -3.33 -35.83 -54.01
CA ALA A 8 -4.12 -34.77 -53.37
C ALA A 8 -3.47 -34.23 -52.09
N ARG A 9 -3.20 -32.95 -52.07
CA ARG A 9 -2.80 -32.20 -50.83
C ARG A 9 -4.04 -31.90 -50.00
N SER A 10 -4.17 -32.59 -48.89
CA SER A 10 -5.11 -32.29 -47.82
C SER A 10 -4.81 -30.91 -47.26
N GLY A 11 -5.77 -29.99 -47.43
CA GLY A 11 -5.71 -28.64 -46.86
C GLY A 11 -5.88 -28.64 -45.36
N MET A 12 -4.82 -28.38 -44.65
CA MET A 12 -4.84 -28.12 -43.20
C MET A 12 -5.21 -26.67 -42.99
N GLN A 13 -6.48 -26.42 -42.69
CA GLN A 13 -6.97 -25.09 -42.25
C GLN A 13 -6.37 -24.73 -40.89
N PRO A 14 -5.80 -23.52 -40.68
CA PRO A 14 -5.36 -23.09 -39.38
C PRO A 14 -6.59 -22.83 -38.51
N ARG A 15 -6.69 -23.52 -37.39
CA ARG A 15 -7.66 -23.27 -36.33
C ARG A 15 -7.45 -21.84 -35.81
N ARG A 16 -8.40 -20.96 -36.10
CA ARG A 16 -8.50 -19.66 -35.46
C ARG A 16 -8.82 -19.90 -33.98
N HIS A 17 -7.82 -19.76 -33.13
CA HIS A 17 -8.04 -19.54 -31.70
C HIS A 17 -8.61 -18.14 -31.55
N GLY A 18 -9.92 -18.05 -31.44
CA GLY A 18 -10.60 -16.87 -30.98
C GLY A 18 -10.32 -16.69 -29.50
N ALA A 19 -9.28 -15.93 -29.19
CA ALA A 19 -9.12 -15.32 -27.87
C ALA A 19 -10.09 -14.13 -27.80
N GLU A 20 -11.35 -14.40 -27.54
CA GLU A 20 -12.26 -13.38 -27.03
C GLU A 20 -11.86 -13.05 -25.58
N GLY A 21 -10.81 -12.28 -25.41
CA GLY A 21 -10.59 -11.51 -24.21
C GLY A 21 -11.68 -10.43 -24.17
N LYS A 22 -12.81 -10.75 -23.55
CA LYS A 22 -13.76 -9.72 -23.11
C LYS A 22 -13.00 -8.80 -22.17
N GLY A 23 -12.56 -7.65 -22.67
CA GLY A 23 -12.18 -6.54 -21.86
C GLY A 23 -13.38 -6.18 -20.99
N VAL A 24 -13.37 -6.60 -19.73
CA VAL A 24 -14.35 -6.17 -18.73
C VAL A 24 -14.13 -4.68 -18.60
N GLY A 25 -15.01 -3.89 -19.24
CA GLY A 25 -14.98 -2.44 -19.13
C GLY A 25 -15.06 -2.06 -17.64
N GLN A 26 -14.19 -1.19 -17.18
CA GLN A 26 -14.19 -0.74 -15.80
C GLN A 26 -15.58 -0.21 -15.42
N THR A 27 -16.09 -0.67 -14.28
CA THR A 27 -17.37 -0.17 -13.77
C THR A 27 -17.23 1.31 -13.37
N MET A 28 -18.34 2.04 -13.36
CA MET A 28 -18.33 3.43 -12.91
C MET A 28 -17.83 3.56 -11.46
N LEU A 29 -18.16 2.58 -10.61
CA LEU A 29 -17.67 2.53 -9.23
C LEU A 29 -16.15 2.39 -9.17
N GLU A 30 -15.57 1.47 -9.95
CA GLU A 30 -14.13 1.28 -10.05
C GLU A 30 -13.41 2.56 -10.50
N GLN A 31 -13.93 3.22 -11.53
CA GLN A 31 -13.37 4.49 -12.01
C GLN A 31 -13.39 5.59 -10.94
N ARG A 32 -14.49 5.71 -10.18
CA ARG A 32 -14.62 6.69 -9.09
C ARG A 32 -13.67 6.39 -7.94
N PHE A 33 -13.60 5.13 -7.54
CA PHE A 33 -12.67 4.70 -6.50
C PHE A 33 -11.22 4.95 -6.92
N GLN A 34 -10.84 4.55 -8.14
CA GLN A 34 -9.50 4.78 -8.70
C GLN A 34 -9.13 6.26 -8.73
N ALA A 35 -10.07 7.14 -9.10
CA ALA A 35 -9.83 8.57 -9.13
C ALA A 35 -9.56 9.15 -7.72
N VAL A 36 -10.33 8.73 -6.72
CA VAL A 36 -10.13 9.14 -5.32
C VAL A 36 -8.79 8.63 -4.79
N TYR A 37 -8.53 7.33 -4.92
CA TYR A 37 -7.28 6.70 -4.50
C TYR A 37 -6.06 7.38 -5.15
N THR A 38 -6.14 7.66 -6.46
CA THR A 38 -5.05 8.33 -7.18
C THR A 38 -4.77 9.73 -6.61
N LYS A 39 -5.80 10.50 -6.25
CA LYS A 39 -5.61 11.83 -5.65
C LYS A 39 -4.91 11.75 -4.30
N PHE A 40 -5.30 10.82 -3.42
CA PHE A 40 -4.60 10.60 -2.15
C PHE A 40 -3.14 10.21 -2.37
N LYS A 41 -2.90 9.25 -3.26
CA LYS A 41 -1.55 8.78 -3.60
C LYS A 41 -0.66 9.90 -4.17
N LEU A 42 -1.17 10.69 -5.10
CA LEU A 42 -0.40 11.79 -5.71
C LEU A 42 -0.12 12.92 -4.71
N HIS A 43 -1.08 13.25 -3.84
CA HIS A 43 -0.83 14.22 -2.77
C HIS A 43 0.28 13.74 -1.85
N PHE A 44 0.24 12.48 -1.41
CA PHE A 44 1.32 11.90 -0.61
C PHE A 44 2.69 12.02 -1.31
N TYR A 45 2.75 11.70 -2.61
CA TYR A 45 4.01 11.84 -3.37
C TYR A 45 4.50 13.28 -3.45
N GLN A 46 3.61 14.24 -3.66
CA GLN A 46 3.95 15.67 -3.71
C GLN A 46 4.55 16.12 -2.37
N GLU A 47 3.95 15.74 -1.24
CA GLU A 47 4.43 16.08 0.08
C GLU A 47 5.81 15.47 0.36
N VAL A 48 5.99 14.18 0.03
CA VAL A 48 7.29 13.51 0.15
C VAL A 48 8.37 14.22 -0.67
N PHE A 49 8.08 14.55 -1.95
CA PHE A 49 9.04 15.24 -2.82
C PHE A 49 9.34 16.67 -2.37
N SER A 50 8.34 17.42 -1.92
CA SER A 50 8.51 18.78 -1.37
C SER A 50 9.54 18.81 -0.23
N ARG A 51 9.50 17.82 0.66
CA ARG A 51 10.42 17.71 1.79
C ARG A 51 11.84 17.33 1.40
N PHE A 52 12.02 16.52 0.36
CA PHE A 52 13.37 16.25 -0.17
C PHE A 52 14.03 17.53 -0.69
N GLN A 53 13.28 18.43 -1.32
CA GLN A 53 13.83 19.69 -1.83
C GLN A 53 14.24 20.65 -0.70
N ASN A 54 13.50 20.68 0.39
CA ASN A 54 13.76 21.58 1.52
C ASN A 54 14.86 21.09 2.48
N ARG A 55 15.54 19.97 2.17
CA ARG A 55 16.57 19.33 3.02
C ARG A 55 16.13 18.99 4.45
N GLU A 56 14.83 19.05 4.72
CA GLU A 56 14.26 18.73 6.03
C GLU A 56 14.23 17.23 6.30
N ALA A 57 14.20 16.43 5.23
CA ALA A 57 14.15 14.97 5.33
C ALA A 57 15.49 14.33 4.96
N SER A 58 16.08 13.64 5.91
CA SER A 58 17.23 12.76 5.66
C SER A 58 16.81 11.33 5.23
N LEU A 59 15.51 11.10 4.98
CA LEU A 59 14.97 9.81 4.54
C LEU A 59 15.06 9.69 3.01
N THR A 60 15.48 8.53 2.53
CA THR A 60 15.31 8.13 1.12
C THR A 60 13.86 7.70 0.89
N THR A 61 13.43 7.61 -0.38
CA THR A 61 12.10 7.10 -0.73
C THR A 61 11.81 5.71 -0.14
N VAL A 62 12.81 4.82 -0.18
CA VAL A 62 12.68 3.47 0.39
C VAL A 62 12.55 3.51 1.91
N GLU A 63 13.27 4.37 2.58
CA GLU A 63 13.16 4.57 4.03
C GLU A 63 11.82 5.19 4.41
N THR A 64 11.27 6.09 3.59
CA THR A 64 9.91 6.62 3.79
C THR A 64 8.89 5.51 3.73
N PHE A 65 8.93 4.64 2.72
CA PHE A 65 8.01 3.48 2.65
C PHE A 65 8.17 2.51 3.83
N ALA A 66 9.41 2.29 4.28
CA ALA A 66 9.65 1.47 5.46
C ALA A 66 9.02 2.08 6.73
N MET A 67 9.13 3.40 6.90
CA MET A 67 8.51 4.10 8.03
C MET A 67 6.99 4.06 7.98
N GLU A 68 6.38 4.32 6.81
CA GLU A 68 4.92 4.20 6.61
C GLU A 68 4.42 2.78 6.97
N THR A 69 5.16 1.76 6.53
CA THR A 69 4.85 0.36 6.86
C THR A 69 4.94 0.09 8.36
N ILE A 70 6.02 0.54 9.03
CA ILE A 70 6.21 0.35 10.47
C ILE A 70 5.08 1.03 11.25
N LEU A 71 4.67 2.22 10.82
CA LEU A 71 3.59 2.94 11.46
C LEU A 71 2.23 2.23 11.26
N ALA A 72 1.95 1.76 10.04
CA ALA A 72 0.72 1.03 9.73
C ALA A 72 0.63 -0.30 10.50
N LEU A 73 1.75 -0.96 10.76
CA LEU A 73 1.83 -2.18 11.56
C LEU A 73 1.77 -1.93 13.09
N GLY A 74 1.68 -0.67 13.52
CA GLY A 74 1.75 -0.31 14.92
C GLY A 74 3.19 -0.34 15.45
N THR A 75 3.49 -1.20 16.37
CA THR A 75 4.88 -1.38 16.89
C THR A 75 5.42 -2.76 16.54
N PRO A 76 5.69 -3.06 15.24
CA PRO A 76 6.11 -4.40 14.82
C PRO A 76 7.52 -4.74 15.33
N THR A 77 7.80 -6.04 15.43
CA THR A 77 9.17 -6.54 15.52
C THR A 77 9.88 -6.45 14.17
N VAL A 78 11.21 -6.64 14.16
CA VAL A 78 11.98 -6.71 12.90
C VAL A 78 11.49 -7.84 12.00
N ASN A 79 11.09 -8.98 12.57
CA ASN A 79 10.63 -10.14 11.83
C ASN A 79 9.23 -9.92 11.23
N GLU A 80 8.31 -9.31 11.95
CA GLU A 80 6.99 -8.94 11.44
C GLU A 80 7.12 -7.94 10.29
N PHE A 81 7.95 -6.90 10.44
CA PHE A 81 8.25 -5.97 9.35
C PHE A 81 8.86 -6.69 8.13
N ALA A 82 9.83 -7.60 8.33
CA ALA A 82 10.46 -8.36 7.25
C ALA A 82 9.45 -9.23 6.50
N SER A 83 8.58 -9.93 7.25
CA SER A 83 7.52 -10.79 6.70
C SER A 83 6.52 -9.97 5.88
N PHE A 84 6.04 -8.85 6.41
CA PHE A 84 5.11 -7.98 5.72
C PHE A 84 5.69 -7.42 4.42
N MET A 85 6.94 -6.94 4.47
CA MET A 85 7.66 -6.40 3.31
C MET A 85 8.17 -7.49 2.35
N ARG A 86 8.01 -8.77 2.69
CA ARG A 86 8.50 -9.93 1.93
C ARG A 86 10.00 -9.84 1.61
N ILE A 87 10.80 -9.41 2.61
CA ILE A 87 12.25 -9.31 2.50
C ILE A 87 12.93 -10.18 3.56
N SER A 88 14.22 -10.48 3.39
CA SER A 88 14.97 -11.25 4.38
C SER A 88 15.19 -10.46 5.68
N SER A 89 15.23 -11.12 6.83
CA SER A 89 15.50 -10.50 8.14
C SER A 89 16.81 -9.68 8.17
N PRO A 90 17.93 -10.12 7.56
CA PRO A 90 19.13 -9.29 7.45
C PRO A 90 18.91 -7.98 6.67
N ASN A 91 18.15 -8.03 5.55
CA ASN A 91 17.84 -6.84 4.77
C ASN A 91 16.93 -5.87 5.55
N ALA A 92 15.93 -6.41 6.25
CA ALA A 92 15.09 -5.63 7.15
C ALA A 92 15.91 -4.96 8.25
N ALA A 93 16.77 -5.73 8.94
CA ALA A 93 17.64 -5.22 10.00
C ALA A 93 18.57 -4.10 9.49
N TYR A 94 19.13 -4.22 8.29
CA TYR A 94 19.96 -3.18 7.68
C TYR A 94 19.17 -1.87 7.51
N LYS A 95 17.96 -1.94 6.94
CA LYS A 95 17.08 -0.77 6.73
C LYS A 95 16.68 -0.13 8.06
N ILE A 96 16.27 -0.94 9.02
CA ILE A 96 15.87 -0.48 10.36
C ILE A 96 17.03 0.17 11.10
N ASN A 97 18.24 -0.41 11.05
CA ASN A 97 19.42 0.20 11.67
C ASN A 97 19.78 1.55 11.04
N SER A 98 19.55 1.74 9.75
CA SER A 98 19.68 3.05 9.11
C SER A 98 18.71 4.08 9.70
N LEU A 99 17.43 3.70 9.85
CA LEU A 99 16.39 4.55 10.43
C LEU A 99 16.65 4.89 11.91
N ILE A 100 17.18 3.92 12.67
CA ILE A 100 17.59 4.16 14.07
C ILE A 100 18.74 5.17 14.14
N ARG A 101 19.79 5.01 13.31
CA ARG A 101 20.93 5.97 13.27
C ARG A 101 20.48 7.38 12.90
N LYS A 102 19.46 7.50 12.06
CA LYS A 102 18.86 8.78 11.67
C LYS A 102 17.89 9.34 12.73
N GLY A 103 17.59 8.56 13.78
CA GLY A 103 16.74 8.96 14.88
C GLY A 103 15.24 8.96 14.57
N TYR A 104 14.79 8.16 13.58
CA TYR A 104 13.37 8.03 13.23
C TYR A 104 12.67 6.85 13.89
N ILE A 105 13.43 5.84 14.31
CA ILE A 105 12.96 4.66 15.04
C ILE A 105 13.76 4.47 16.30
N GLU A 106 13.12 4.00 17.35
CA GLU A 106 13.75 3.42 18.54
C GLU A 106 13.31 1.98 18.73
N LYS A 107 14.18 1.17 19.35
CA LYS A 107 13.87 -0.21 19.75
C LYS A 107 13.38 -0.23 21.17
N ILE A 108 12.19 -0.75 21.39
CA ILE A 108 11.62 -0.96 22.71
C ILE A 108 11.68 -2.45 23.01
N LYS A 109 12.19 -2.80 24.19
CA LYS A 109 12.21 -4.18 24.63
C LYS A 109 10.78 -4.66 24.90
N SER A 110 10.42 -5.86 24.43
CA SER A 110 9.15 -6.47 24.74
C SER A 110 9.01 -6.75 26.25
N GLU A 111 7.84 -6.51 26.79
CA GLU A 111 7.52 -6.86 28.18
C GLU A 111 7.29 -8.37 28.34
N HIS A 112 6.84 -9.03 27.28
CA HIS A 112 6.50 -10.45 27.28
C HIS A 112 7.68 -11.37 26.95
N ASP A 113 8.52 -10.99 25.97
CA ASP A 113 9.75 -11.71 25.63
C ASP A 113 10.94 -10.77 25.60
N LYS A 114 11.85 -10.95 26.57
CA LYS A 114 13.06 -10.13 26.70
C LYS A 114 14.04 -10.26 25.52
N ARG A 115 13.80 -11.19 24.61
CA ARG A 115 14.59 -11.40 23.39
C ARG A 115 14.06 -10.59 22.20
N GLU A 116 12.82 -10.11 22.31
CA GLU A 116 12.18 -9.34 21.24
C GLU A 116 12.28 -7.84 21.48
N TYR A 117 12.38 -7.13 20.38
CA TYR A 117 12.36 -5.67 20.34
C TYR A 117 11.33 -5.21 19.33
N HIS A 118 10.46 -4.33 19.76
CA HIS A 118 9.50 -3.63 18.92
C HIS A 118 10.09 -2.35 18.36
N LEU A 119 9.62 -1.97 17.17
CA LEU A 119 10.04 -0.79 16.45
C LEU A 119 9.02 0.31 16.70
N ARG A 120 9.42 1.38 17.40
CA ARG A 120 8.56 2.52 17.64
C ARG A 120 9.05 3.73 16.87
N PRO A 121 8.17 4.40 16.06
CA PRO A 121 8.47 5.70 15.49
C PRO A 121 8.74 6.74 16.58
N THR A 122 9.76 7.57 16.37
CA THR A 122 10.11 8.65 17.30
C THR A 122 9.24 9.88 17.06
N GLN A 123 9.25 10.84 18.01
CA GLN A 123 8.61 12.14 17.85
C GLN A 123 9.13 12.90 16.61
N LYS A 124 10.39 12.73 16.26
CA LYS A 124 10.98 13.29 15.03
C LYS A 124 10.23 12.79 13.78
N TYR A 125 9.88 11.50 13.73
CA TYR A 125 9.11 10.96 12.61
C TYR A 125 7.63 11.36 12.69
N MET A 126 7.03 11.35 13.87
CA MET A 126 5.64 11.73 14.05
C MET A 126 5.38 13.17 13.60
N HIS A 127 6.33 14.07 13.81
CA HIS A 127 6.25 15.43 13.28
C HIS A 127 6.28 15.47 11.74
N TYR A 128 7.01 14.55 11.13
CA TYR A 128 7.06 14.37 9.67
C TYR A 128 5.76 13.72 9.13
N TYR A 129 5.20 12.74 9.83
CA TYR A 129 4.03 11.95 9.42
C TYR A 129 2.71 12.72 9.50
N ASN A 130 2.55 13.59 10.47
CA ASN A 130 1.31 14.34 10.68
C ASN A 130 0.81 15.08 9.43
N ILE A 131 1.69 15.37 8.49
CA ILE A 131 1.34 16.06 7.24
C ILE A 131 0.53 15.16 6.29
N SER A 132 0.86 13.87 6.18
CA SER A 132 0.08 12.94 5.36
C SER A 132 -1.34 12.75 5.92
N ASN A 133 -1.46 12.65 7.25
CA ASN A 133 -2.73 12.54 7.92
C ASN A 133 -3.57 13.84 7.85
N ASP A 134 -2.93 14.98 7.81
CA ASP A 134 -3.64 16.28 7.74
C ASP A 134 -4.46 16.40 6.46
N TYR A 135 -3.98 15.87 5.33
CA TYR A 135 -4.76 15.86 4.09
C TYR A 135 -5.97 14.93 4.17
N VAL A 136 -5.80 13.73 4.71
CA VAL A 136 -6.92 12.80 4.92
C VAL A 136 -7.97 13.46 5.83
N ARG A 137 -7.54 14.05 6.95
CA ARG A 137 -8.42 14.78 7.88
C ARG A 137 -9.16 15.90 7.18
N ALA A 138 -8.46 16.75 6.43
CA ALA A 138 -9.06 17.86 5.70
C ALA A 138 -10.10 17.39 4.66
N VAL A 139 -9.88 16.23 4.00
CA VAL A 139 -10.85 15.65 3.08
C VAL A 139 -12.06 15.11 3.84
N MET A 140 -11.86 14.44 5.00
CA MET A 140 -12.97 13.94 5.83
C MET A 140 -13.82 15.09 6.38
N GLU A 141 -13.22 16.17 6.84
CA GLU A 141 -13.96 17.37 7.27
C GLU A 141 -14.82 17.97 6.15
N ARG A 142 -14.31 17.98 4.90
CA ARG A 142 -15.07 18.43 3.74
C ARG A 142 -16.24 17.50 3.40
N ILE A 143 -16.03 16.18 3.55
CA ILE A 143 -17.09 15.17 3.38
C ILE A 143 -18.20 15.41 4.41
N GLN A 144 -17.86 15.52 5.70
CA GLN A 144 -18.82 15.75 6.77
C GLN A 144 -19.60 17.07 6.60
N LYS A 145 -18.98 18.11 6.04
CA LYS A 145 -19.65 19.37 5.72
C LYS A 145 -20.56 19.30 4.49
N ARG A 146 -20.29 18.37 3.57
CA ARG A 146 -20.98 18.28 2.27
C ARG A 146 -22.13 17.30 2.25
N PHE A 147 -22.04 16.22 3.00
CA PHE A 147 -23.01 15.14 3.05
C PHE A 147 -23.82 15.17 4.34
N SER A 148 -24.98 14.52 4.33
CA SER A 148 -25.79 14.36 5.54
C SER A 148 -25.11 13.41 6.54
N PRO A 149 -25.44 13.50 7.86
CA PRO A 149 -24.94 12.52 8.83
C PRO A 149 -25.24 11.06 8.43
N ALA A 150 -26.44 10.78 7.94
CA ALA A 150 -26.81 9.44 7.50
C ALA A 150 -25.97 8.93 6.29
N ASP A 151 -25.61 9.83 5.36
CA ASP A 151 -24.70 9.46 4.26
C ASP A 151 -23.29 9.18 4.77
N CYS A 152 -22.82 9.93 5.76
CA CYS A 152 -21.51 9.71 6.39
C CYS A 152 -21.49 8.38 7.16
N GLU A 153 -22.52 8.05 7.94
CA GLU A 153 -22.66 6.76 8.61
C GLU A 153 -22.66 5.61 7.60
N LYS A 154 -23.41 5.77 6.51
CA LYS A 154 -23.44 4.75 5.45
C LYS A 154 -22.09 4.57 4.76
N MET A 155 -21.34 5.64 4.56
CA MET A 155 -19.97 5.59 4.02
C MET A 155 -19.02 4.87 4.99
N GLU A 156 -19.13 5.15 6.30
CA GLU A 156 -18.34 4.48 7.34
C GLU A 156 -18.59 2.97 7.35
N GLU A 157 -19.88 2.53 7.33
CA GLU A 157 -20.24 1.12 7.23
C GLU A 157 -19.62 0.44 5.99
N MET A 158 -19.71 1.09 4.82
CA MET A 158 -19.14 0.56 3.59
C MET A 158 -17.61 0.46 3.66
N LEU A 159 -16.94 1.46 4.21
CA LEU A 159 -15.49 1.45 4.38
C LEU A 159 -15.06 0.38 5.38
N ALA A 160 -15.79 0.17 6.46
CA ALA A 160 -15.52 -0.89 7.42
C ALA A 160 -15.59 -2.29 6.79
N VAL A 161 -16.62 -2.55 5.97
CA VAL A 161 -16.74 -3.82 5.23
C VAL A 161 -15.60 -3.98 4.23
N ILE A 162 -15.23 -2.92 3.50
CA ILE A 162 -14.12 -2.96 2.56
C ILE A 162 -12.81 -3.32 3.28
N ASP A 163 -12.53 -2.66 4.40
CA ASP A 163 -11.32 -2.88 5.19
C ASP A 163 -11.25 -4.29 5.78
N GLN A 164 -12.34 -4.74 6.43
CA GLN A 164 -12.35 -5.97 7.23
C GLN A 164 -12.58 -7.23 6.40
N GLU A 165 -13.34 -7.14 5.31
CA GLU A 165 -13.80 -8.32 4.58
C GLU A 165 -13.30 -8.39 3.13
N LEU A 166 -13.15 -7.25 2.46
CA LEU A 166 -12.89 -7.22 1.02
C LEU A 166 -11.42 -6.97 0.65
N MET A 167 -10.55 -6.77 1.64
CA MET A 167 -9.09 -6.60 1.46
C MET A 167 -8.28 -7.62 2.30
N PRO A 168 -8.54 -8.94 2.14
CA PRO A 168 -7.92 -9.97 2.99
C PRO A 168 -6.42 -10.14 2.75
N GLU A 169 -5.87 -9.55 1.69
CA GLU A 169 -4.43 -9.66 1.37
C GLU A 169 -3.54 -8.83 2.29
N ILE A 170 -4.10 -7.81 2.93
CA ILE A 170 -3.36 -6.90 3.82
C ILE A 170 -4.02 -6.90 5.20
N HIS A 171 -3.35 -7.50 6.15
CA HIS A 171 -3.78 -7.50 7.54
C HIS A 171 -3.01 -6.43 8.30
N LEU A 172 -3.69 -5.39 8.70
CA LEU A 172 -3.17 -4.40 9.63
C LEU A 172 -3.67 -4.74 11.04
N PRO A 173 -2.85 -4.54 12.09
CA PRO A 173 -3.36 -4.62 13.45
C PRO A 173 -4.51 -3.63 13.58
N SER A 174 -5.58 -4.05 14.24
CA SER A 174 -6.70 -3.15 14.56
C SER A 174 -6.13 -1.85 15.10
N ALA A 175 -6.57 -0.73 14.56
CA ALA A 175 -6.12 0.58 15.01
C ALA A 175 -6.46 0.74 16.50
N GLY A 176 -5.62 0.14 17.35
CA GLY A 176 -5.56 0.40 18.76
C GLY A 176 -5.10 1.83 18.88
N ALA A 177 -5.90 2.65 19.50
CA ALA A 177 -5.59 4.03 19.82
C ALA A 177 -4.18 4.15 20.40
N PRO A 178 -3.45 5.25 20.11
CA PRO A 178 -2.15 5.55 20.67
C PRO A 178 -2.19 5.66 22.17
#